data_a873876a19b72b57d2ec99a8d08eb61e
#
_entry.id   a873876a19b72b57d2ec99a8d08eb61e
#
_cell.length_a   1.000
_cell.length_b   1.000
_cell.length_c   1.000
_cell.angle_alpha   90.00
_cell.angle_beta   90.00
_cell.angle_gamma   90.00
#
_symmetry.space_group_name_H-M   'P 1'
#
loop_
_entity.id
_entity.type
_entity.pdbx_description
1 polymer ?
#
loop_
_entity_poly.entity_id
_entity_poly.type
_entity_poly.pdbx_seq_one_letter_code
_entity_poly.pdbx_strand_id
1 'polypeptide(L)'
;MSDRGDDVACAWAPSPCQTGRQACLRLLATLIDHAGGDARGLAVFLLDHGDAPSDVRPPARPALDQATVIEVSRRLRAVAPAWNRLLRGDHGEFVVIAQGLVDGGTVLGTAARLVHAFDEALQGAETCVDAEVSVGIAFAPQHDARAEALLAAAEASLREASIRARRGRRKRRPAAPPSDSAA
;
A
#
# COMPACT_ATOMS: atom_id res chain seq x y z
N MET A 1 -26.08 -10.56 -30.76
CA MET A 1 -25.98 -9.54 -29.71
C MET A 1 -25.29 -10.23 -28.55
N SER A 2 -24.00 -10.03 -28.47
CA SER A 2 -23.10 -10.80 -27.60
C SER A 2 -22.84 -10.00 -26.32
N ASP A 3 -23.22 -10.63 -25.26
CA ASP A 3 -22.93 -10.29 -23.88
C ASP A 3 -21.41 -10.24 -23.65
N ARG A 4 -20.85 -9.08 -23.34
CA ARG A 4 -19.45 -8.83 -22.95
C ARG A 4 -19.41 -8.06 -21.65
N GLY A 5 -20.24 -8.48 -20.67
CA GLY A 5 -20.39 -7.74 -19.41
C GLY A 5 -19.75 -8.36 -18.17
N ASP A 6 -19.28 -9.60 -18.20
CA ASP A 6 -19.03 -10.33 -16.93
C ASP A 6 -17.59 -10.73 -16.62
N ASP A 7 -16.59 -10.30 -17.40
CA ASP A 7 -15.19 -10.73 -17.16
C ASP A 7 -14.36 -9.83 -16.23
N VAL A 8 -14.94 -8.78 -15.66
CA VAL A 8 -14.18 -7.85 -14.78
C VAL A 8 -14.26 -8.23 -13.29
N ALA A 9 -15.17 -9.13 -12.93
CA ALA A 9 -15.39 -9.51 -11.53
C ALA A 9 -14.40 -10.57 -10.99
N CYS A 10 -13.64 -11.25 -11.86
CA CYS A 10 -12.76 -12.37 -11.46
C CYS A 10 -11.31 -11.99 -11.14
N ALA A 11 -10.89 -10.73 -11.28
CA ALA A 11 -9.50 -10.31 -11.02
C ALA A 11 -9.15 -10.21 -9.53
N TRP A 12 -10.09 -10.48 -8.64
CA TRP A 12 -9.91 -10.35 -7.18
C TRP A 12 -9.85 -11.68 -6.43
N ALA A 13 -10.41 -12.76 -6.97
CA ALA A 13 -10.28 -14.05 -6.30
C ALA A 13 -8.80 -14.44 -6.25
N PRO A 14 -8.21 -14.70 -5.08
CA PRO A 14 -6.85 -15.21 -5.02
C PRO A 14 -6.81 -16.56 -5.69
N SER A 15 -6.42 -16.60 -6.95
CA SER A 15 -5.97 -17.84 -7.56
C SER A 15 -4.80 -18.34 -6.74
N PRO A 16 -4.77 -19.59 -6.29
CA PRO A 16 -3.74 -20.11 -5.40
C PRO A 16 -2.33 -20.14 -6.01
N CYS A 17 -2.15 -19.61 -7.23
CA CYS A 17 -0.90 -19.66 -7.98
C CYS A 17 -0.20 -18.31 -8.23
N GLN A 18 -0.72 -17.16 -7.76
CA GLN A 18 -0.11 -15.87 -8.09
C GLN A 18 -0.15 -14.92 -6.89
N THR A 19 0.62 -15.21 -5.87
CA THR A 19 0.76 -14.37 -4.69
C THR A 19 1.89 -13.35 -4.88
N GLY A 20 1.60 -12.12 -4.54
CA GLY A 20 2.56 -11.12 -4.16
C GLY A 20 3.37 -10.50 -5.29
N ARG A 21 4.67 -10.44 -5.05
CA ARG A 21 5.64 -9.71 -5.87
C ARG A 21 5.66 -10.10 -7.34
N GLN A 22 5.56 -11.39 -7.64
CA GLN A 22 5.57 -11.85 -9.04
C GLN A 22 4.33 -11.45 -9.84
N ALA A 23 3.16 -11.40 -9.21
CA ALA A 23 1.95 -10.92 -9.85
C ALA A 23 2.06 -9.42 -10.16
N CYS A 24 2.62 -8.64 -9.23
CA CYS A 24 2.89 -7.22 -9.45
C CYS A 24 3.86 -7.01 -10.61
N LEU A 25 4.96 -7.75 -10.68
CA LEU A 25 5.95 -7.64 -11.76
C LEU A 25 5.34 -7.97 -13.12
N ARG A 26 4.58 -9.06 -13.23
CA ARG A 26 3.91 -9.43 -14.49
C ARG A 26 2.94 -8.35 -14.94
N LEU A 27 2.14 -7.84 -14.02
CA LEU A 27 1.19 -6.78 -14.34
C LEU A 27 1.89 -5.50 -14.76
N LEU A 28 2.93 -5.07 -14.04
CA LEU A 28 3.74 -3.91 -14.41
C LEU A 28 4.37 -4.06 -15.79
N ALA A 29 5.00 -5.22 -16.07
CA ALA A 29 5.57 -5.50 -17.38
C ALA A 29 4.51 -5.41 -18.49
N THR A 30 3.35 -6.04 -18.27
CA THR A 30 2.23 -5.97 -19.22
C THR A 30 1.77 -4.54 -19.48
N LEU A 31 1.65 -3.71 -18.43
CA LEU A 31 1.23 -2.33 -18.57
C LEU A 31 2.27 -1.47 -19.30
N ILE A 32 3.55 -1.70 -19.06
CA ILE A 32 4.65 -1.03 -19.73
C ILE A 32 4.69 -1.41 -21.21
N ASP A 33 4.55 -2.70 -21.53
CA ASP A 33 4.53 -3.21 -22.89
C ASP A 33 3.36 -2.63 -23.69
N HIS A 34 2.15 -2.59 -23.10
CA HIS A 34 0.96 -2.00 -23.73
C HIS A 34 1.11 -0.49 -23.97
N ALA A 35 1.89 0.19 -23.16
CA ALA A 35 2.22 1.60 -23.35
C ALA A 35 3.36 1.83 -24.37
N GLY A 36 3.77 0.80 -25.12
CA GLY A 36 4.85 0.88 -26.09
C GLY A 36 6.23 1.11 -25.48
N GLY A 37 6.43 0.64 -24.25
CA GLY A 37 7.67 0.82 -23.48
C GLY A 37 7.77 2.19 -22.80
N ASP A 38 6.79 3.08 -22.99
CA ASP A 38 6.72 4.38 -22.33
C ASP A 38 5.85 4.26 -21.05
N ALA A 39 6.49 4.15 -19.91
CA ALA A 39 5.82 4.07 -18.63
C ALA A 39 5.34 5.43 -18.07
N ARG A 40 5.31 6.48 -18.89
CA ARG A 40 4.89 7.82 -18.45
C ARG A 40 3.52 7.79 -17.79
N GLY A 41 3.44 8.42 -16.63
CA GLY A 41 2.21 8.43 -15.85
C GLY A 41 1.89 7.13 -15.15
N LEU A 42 2.79 6.14 -15.11
CA LEU A 42 2.66 4.93 -14.32
C LEU A 42 3.23 5.16 -12.92
N ALA A 43 2.42 4.88 -11.91
CA ALA A 43 2.86 4.94 -10.52
C ALA A 43 2.51 3.65 -9.77
N VAL A 44 3.38 3.29 -8.83
CA VAL A 44 3.21 2.17 -7.91
C VAL A 44 3.14 2.74 -6.49
N PHE A 45 2.08 2.40 -5.78
CA PHE A 45 1.88 2.73 -4.37
C PHE A 45 1.86 1.43 -3.57
N LEU A 46 2.76 1.30 -2.62
CA LEU A 46 2.76 0.22 -1.65
C LEU A 46 2.25 0.77 -0.33
N LEU A 47 1.12 0.28 0.14
CA LEU A 47 0.53 0.70 1.40
C LEU A 47 0.67 -0.41 2.43
N ASP A 48 1.16 -0.04 3.58
CA ASP A 48 1.39 -0.92 4.69
C ASP A 48 0.88 -0.33 6.00
N HIS A 49 0.39 -1.18 6.89
CA HIS A 49 0.05 -0.83 8.25
C HIS A 49 1.09 -1.41 9.20
N GLY A 50 1.55 -0.60 10.14
CA GLY A 50 2.47 -1.02 11.18
C GLY A 50 1.78 -1.01 12.53
N ASP A 51 2.22 -1.90 13.44
CA ASP A 51 1.82 -1.83 14.83
C ASP A 51 2.35 -0.58 15.51
N ALA A 52 1.57 -0.08 16.46
CA ALA A 52 2.14 0.74 17.51
C ALA A 52 3.27 -0.04 18.21
N PRO A 53 4.45 0.55 18.42
CA PRO A 53 5.54 -0.16 19.07
C PRO A 53 5.15 -0.55 20.50
N SER A 54 4.97 -1.83 20.76
CA SER A 54 4.95 -2.36 22.12
C SER A 54 6.39 -2.62 22.54
N ASP A 55 6.79 -2.19 23.71
CA ASP A 55 8.15 -2.36 24.25
C ASP A 55 8.51 -3.84 24.55
N VAL A 56 7.62 -4.77 24.35
CA VAL A 56 7.69 -6.13 24.90
C VAL A 56 8.01 -7.21 23.85
N ARG A 57 7.93 -6.91 22.55
CA ARG A 57 8.16 -7.92 21.49
C ARG A 57 8.52 -7.24 20.16
N PRO A 58 9.39 -7.85 19.32
CA PRO A 58 9.49 -7.39 17.94
C PRO A 58 8.06 -7.42 17.35
N PRO A 59 7.63 -6.35 16.66
CA PRO A 59 6.25 -6.22 16.22
C PRO A 59 5.91 -7.40 15.32
N ALA A 60 5.16 -8.36 15.85
CA ALA A 60 4.44 -9.29 15.02
C ALA A 60 3.36 -8.43 14.36
N ARG A 61 3.48 -8.22 13.06
CA ARG A 61 2.48 -7.52 12.27
C ARG A 61 1.15 -8.22 12.48
N PRO A 62 0.11 -7.62 13.07
CA PRO A 62 -1.17 -8.27 13.15
C PRO A 62 -1.66 -8.47 11.72
N ALA A 63 -1.93 -9.70 11.35
CA ALA A 63 -2.61 -9.96 10.10
C ALA A 63 -3.98 -9.30 10.17
N LEU A 64 -4.31 -8.46 9.18
CA LEU A 64 -5.67 -7.95 9.06
C LEU A 64 -6.62 -9.13 8.88
N ASP A 65 -7.71 -9.12 9.61
CA ASP A 65 -8.79 -10.08 9.39
C ASP A 65 -9.43 -9.91 8.00
N GLN A 66 -10.17 -10.91 7.56
CA GLN A 66 -10.75 -10.93 6.21
C GLN A 66 -11.74 -9.75 6.00
N ALA A 67 -12.49 -9.38 7.01
CA ALA A 67 -13.46 -8.28 6.91
C ALA A 67 -12.75 -6.95 6.71
N THR A 68 -11.70 -6.69 7.48
CA THR A 68 -10.84 -5.49 7.34
C THR A 68 -10.16 -5.45 5.98
N VAL A 69 -9.63 -6.58 5.48
CA VAL A 69 -9.05 -6.66 4.13
C VAL A 69 -10.05 -6.29 3.04
N ILE A 70 -11.28 -6.76 3.15
CA ILE A 70 -12.37 -6.43 2.20
C ILE A 70 -12.68 -4.94 2.25
N GLU A 71 -12.84 -4.36 3.43
CA GLU A 71 -13.17 -2.95 3.60
C GLU A 71 -12.04 -2.03 3.10
N VAL A 72 -10.79 -2.31 3.45
CA VAL A 72 -9.62 -1.60 2.91
C VAL A 72 -9.63 -1.66 1.38
N SER A 73 -9.82 -2.85 0.81
CA SER A 73 -9.84 -3.04 -0.64
C SER A 73 -10.95 -2.23 -1.30
N ARG A 74 -12.12 -2.20 -0.71
CA ARG A 74 -13.28 -1.44 -1.21
C ARG A 74 -12.99 0.07 -1.21
N ARG A 75 -12.45 0.60 -0.12
CA ARG A 75 -12.13 2.03 0.01
C ARG A 75 -10.98 2.45 -0.90
N LEU A 76 -9.91 1.67 -0.98
CA LEU A 76 -8.80 1.96 -1.87
C LEU A 76 -9.26 2.03 -3.33
N ARG A 77 -10.16 1.14 -3.76
CA ARG A 77 -10.73 1.18 -5.12
C ARG A 77 -11.59 2.41 -5.36
N ALA A 78 -12.33 2.87 -4.37
CA ALA A 78 -13.21 4.03 -4.50
C ALA A 78 -12.43 5.34 -4.72
N VAL A 79 -11.23 5.46 -4.14
CA VAL A 79 -10.43 6.70 -4.22
C VAL A 79 -9.31 6.63 -5.27
N ALA A 80 -8.96 5.44 -5.72
CA ALA A 80 -7.95 5.28 -6.74
C ALA A 80 -8.50 5.70 -8.12
N PRO A 81 -7.64 6.20 -9.03
CA PRO A 81 -8.05 6.53 -10.39
C PRO A 81 -8.73 5.36 -11.10
N ALA A 82 -9.59 5.63 -12.08
CA ALA A 82 -10.36 4.62 -12.80
C ALA A 82 -9.51 3.51 -13.45
N TRP A 83 -8.26 3.82 -13.82
CA TRP A 83 -7.30 2.91 -14.45
C TRP A 83 -6.28 2.33 -13.45
N ASN A 84 -6.73 1.93 -12.28
CA ASN A 84 -5.87 1.34 -11.26
C ASN A 84 -6.00 -0.18 -11.20
N ARG A 85 -4.97 -0.81 -10.62
CA ARG A 85 -4.99 -2.22 -10.24
C ARG A 85 -4.60 -2.32 -8.78
N LEU A 86 -5.40 -3.08 -8.03
CA LEU A 86 -5.17 -3.34 -6.61
C LEU A 86 -4.79 -4.81 -6.43
N LEU A 87 -3.65 -5.06 -5.80
CA LEU A 87 -3.15 -6.40 -5.46
C LEU A 87 -2.76 -6.46 -3.98
N ARG A 88 -2.48 -7.67 -3.53
CA ARG A 88 -1.86 -7.93 -2.21
C ARG A 88 -0.43 -8.40 -2.43
N GLY A 89 0.52 -7.85 -1.68
CA GLY A 89 1.90 -8.31 -1.67
C GLY A 89 2.12 -9.55 -0.79
N ASP A 90 3.34 -10.08 -0.83
CA ASP A 90 3.71 -11.31 -0.10
C ASP A 90 3.66 -11.13 1.42
N HIS A 91 3.87 -9.92 1.91
CA HIS A 91 3.86 -9.59 3.33
C HIS A 91 2.54 -8.95 3.79
N GLY A 92 1.49 -9.03 2.96
CA GLY A 92 0.18 -8.50 3.27
C GLY A 92 0.02 -7.00 3.03
N GLU A 93 0.99 -6.33 2.40
CA GLU A 93 0.86 -4.95 1.92
C GLU A 93 -0.16 -4.86 0.78
N PHE A 94 -0.79 -3.71 0.62
CA PHE A 94 -1.62 -3.40 -0.54
C PHE A 94 -0.78 -2.71 -1.62
N VAL A 95 -0.92 -3.17 -2.85
CA VAL A 95 -0.22 -2.61 -4.01
C VAL A 95 -1.25 -1.98 -4.92
N VAL A 96 -1.16 -0.67 -5.14
CA VAL A 96 -1.96 0.04 -6.12
C VAL A 96 -1.06 0.45 -7.28
N ILE A 97 -1.39 0.00 -8.49
CA ILE A 97 -0.72 0.41 -9.72
C ILE A 97 -1.69 1.31 -10.46
N ALA A 98 -1.31 2.56 -10.69
CA ALA A 98 -2.13 3.56 -11.35
C ALA A 98 -1.46 4.09 -12.62
N GLN A 99 -2.27 4.36 -13.64
CA GLN A 99 -1.85 4.95 -14.91
C GLN A 99 -2.46 6.34 -15.10
N GLY A 100 -1.91 7.11 -16.02
CA GLY A 100 -2.44 8.44 -16.38
C GLY A 100 -2.13 9.54 -15.37
N LEU A 101 -1.17 9.32 -14.45
CA LEU A 101 -0.72 10.36 -13.53
C LEU A 101 0.30 11.24 -14.23
N VAL A 102 -0.06 12.50 -14.46
CA VAL A 102 0.69 13.39 -15.35
C VAL A 102 1.92 14.03 -14.70
N ASP A 103 1.92 14.16 -13.38
CA ASP A 103 2.98 14.84 -12.63
C ASP A 103 3.09 14.35 -11.18
N GLY A 104 4.17 14.77 -10.50
CA GLY A 104 4.43 14.42 -9.11
C GLY A 104 3.38 14.94 -8.12
N GLY A 105 2.74 16.07 -8.41
CA GLY A 105 1.67 16.62 -7.57
C GLY A 105 0.44 15.73 -7.59
N THR A 106 0.03 15.27 -8.75
CA THR A 106 -1.07 14.31 -8.93
C THR A 106 -0.75 12.96 -8.23
N VAL A 107 0.51 12.50 -8.30
CA VAL A 107 0.97 11.29 -7.61
C VAL A 107 0.86 11.46 -6.10
N LEU A 108 1.37 12.55 -5.53
CA LEU A 108 1.30 12.82 -4.10
C LEU A 108 -0.13 13.01 -3.60
N GLY A 109 -0.96 13.70 -4.36
CA GLY A 109 -2.40 13.84 -4.07
C GLY A 109 -3.12 12.49 -4.06
N THR A 110 -2.78 11.61 -4.98
CA THR A 110 -3.31 10.23 -5.02
C THR A 110 -2.83 9.43 -3.80
N ALA A 111 -1.55 9.51 -3.45
CA ALA A 111 -1.00 8.85 -2.27
C ALA A 111 -1.71 9.29 -0.99
N ALA A 112 -1.93 10.60 -0.82
CA ALA A 112 -2.63 11.14 0.35
C ALA A 112 -4.05 10.58 0.49
N ARG A 113 -4.80 10.51 -0.62
CA ARG A 113 -6.16 9.93 -0.62
C ARG A 113 -6.16 8.42 -0.31
N LEU A 114 -5.18 7.68 -0.85
CA LEU A 114 -5.03 6.25 -0.58
C LEU A 114 -4.72 5.99 0.90
N VAL A 115 -3.78 6.75 1.47
CA VAL A 115 -3.44 6.66 2.90
C VAL A 115 -4.66 6.97 3.77
N HIS A 116 -5.37 8.06 3.48
CA HIS A 116 -6.57 8.44 4.23
C HIS A 116 -7.66 7.35 4.18
N ALA A 117 -7.93 6.81 2.98
CA ALA A 117 -8.93 5.76 2.80
C ALA A 117 -8.55 4.45 3.53
N PHE A 118 -7.26 4.14 3.59
CA PHE A 118 -6.77 2.99 4.34
C PHE A 118 -6.89 3.22 5.86
N ASP A 119 -6.45 4.39 6.33
CA ASP A 119 -6.53 4.76 7.75
C ASP A 119 -7.96 4.74 8.27
N GLU A 120 -8.92 5.33 7.53
CA GLU A 120 -10.34 5.25 7.86
C GLU A 120 -10.89 3.81 7.93
N ALA A 121 -10.39 2.91 7.06
CA ALA A 121 -10.80 1.51 7.10
C ALA A 121 -10.28 0.80 8.36
N LEU A 122 -9.05 1.12 8.78
CA LEU A 122 -8.45 0.55 10.00
C LEU A 122 -9.12 1.08 11.27
N GLN A 123 -9.47 2.38 11.31
CA GLN A 123 -10.18 2.97 12.44
C GLN A 123 -11.57 2.36 12.66
N GLY A 124 -12.20 1.87 11.61
CA GLY A 124 -13.47 1.14 11.69
C GLY A 124 -13.34 -0.33 12.13
N ALA A 125 -12.12 -0.86 12.24
CA ALA A 125 -11.86 -2.24 12.62
C ALA A 125 -11.56 -2.35 14.12
N GLU A 126 -12.22 -3.24 14.83
CA GLU A 126 -12.07 -3.42 16.29
C GLU A 126 -10.64 -3.81 16.71
N THR A 127 -9.86 -4.40 15.81
CA THR A 127 -8.53 -4.96 16.08
C THR A 127 -7.35 -4.04 15.76
N CYS A 128 -7.58 -2.86 15.17
CA CYS A 128 -6.52 -2.02 14.60
C CYS A 128 -6.45 -0.60 15.19
N VAL A 129 -6.76 -0.41 16.47
CA VAL A 129 -6.97 0.89 17.14
C VAL A 129 -5.79 1.87 17.05
N ASP A 130 -4.55 1.40 16.85
CA ASP A 130 -3.36 2.25 16.77
C ASP A 130 -2.45 1.96 15.57
N ALA A 131 -3.00 1.39 14.50
CA ALA A 131 -2.23 1.10 13.31
C ALA A 131 -1.88 2.39 12.56
N GLU A 132 -0.63 2.53 12.13
CA GLU A 132 -0.18 3.65 11.28
C GLU A 132 0.01 3.17 9.86
N VAL A 133 -0.59 3.89 8.91
CA VAL A 133 -0.42 3.62 7.50
C VAL A 133 0.85 4.28 6.97
N SER A 134 1.69 3.51 6.34
CA SER A 134 2.86 3.97 5.60
C SER A 134 2.65 3.74 4.11
N VAL A 135 3.13 4.66 3.27
CA VAL A 135 3.07 4.52 1.81
C VAL A 135 4.46 4.66 1.19
N GLY A 136 4.80 3.72 0.32
CA GLY A 136 5.94 3.78 -0.58
C GLY A 136 5.48 4.11 -1.99
N ILE A 137 6.20 4.98 -2.68
CA ILE A 137 5.81 5.50 -3.98
C ILE A 137 6.96 5.35 -4.95
N ALA A 138 6.67 4.83 -6.15
CA ALA A 138 7.50 4.98 -7.32
C ALA A 138 6.68 5.51 -8.49
N PHE A 139 7.28 6.38 -9.30
CA PHE A 139 6.60 7.05 -10.40
C PHE A 139 7.53 7.19 -11.60
N ALA A 140 7.13 6.74 -12.75
CA ALA A 140 7.81 7.01 -14.01
C ALA A 140 7.33 8.37 -14.59
N PRO A 141 8.24 9.23 -15.08
CA PRO A 141 9.62 8.95 -15.46
C PRO A 141 10.69 9.22 -14.38
N GLN A 142 10.33 9.55 -13.16
CA GLN A 142 11.32 9.85 -12.09
C GLN A 142 12.14 8.62 -11.69
N HIS A 143 11.59 7.42 -11.92
CA HIS A 143 12.25 6.14 -11.70
C HIS A 143 12.39 5.40 -13.02
N ASP A 144 13.31 4.46 -13.08
CA ASP A 144 13.48 3.58 -14.24
C ASP A 144 12.15 2.89 -14.58
N ALA A 145 11.76 2.96 -15.85
CA ALA A 145 10.48 2.43 -16.35
C ALA A 145 10.39 0.90 -16.40
N ARG A 146 11.42 0.18 -15.97
CA ARG A 146 11.36 -1.29 -15.87
C ARG A 146 10.54 -1.73 -14.67
N ALA A 147 9.76 -2.79 -14.83
CA ALA A 147 8.87 -3.30 -13.79
C ALA A 147 9.59 -3.58 -12.46
N GLU A 148 10.76 -4.24 -12.52
CA GLU A 148 11.56 -4.55 -11.34
C GLU A 148 12.08 -3.29 -10.64
N ALA A 149 12.52 -2.31 -11.42
CA ALA A 149 13.06 -1.07 -10.87
C ALA A 149 11.98 -0.22 -10.21
N LEU A 150 10.80 -0.10 -10.82
CA LEU A 150 9.66 0.60 -10.23
C LEU A 150 9.21 -0.06 -8.93
N LEU A 151 9.06 -1.38 -8.93
CA LEU A 151 8.64 -2.07 -7.71
C LEU A 151 9.69 -1.96 -6.61
N ALA A 152 10.98 -2.14 -6.93
CA ALA A 152 12.07 -1.99 -5.96
C ALA A 152 12.16 -0.56 -5.39
N ALA A 153 11.93 0.47 -6.21
CA ALA A 153 11.88 1.86 -5.76
C ALA A 153 10.71 2.10 -4.80
N ALA A 154 9.52 1.57 -5.08
CA ALA A 154 8.37 1.66 -4.19
C ALA A 154 8.62 0.92 -2.86
N GLU A 155 9.22 -0.27 -2.90
CA GLU A 155 9.62 -1.03 -1.71
C GLU A 155 10.65 -0.26 -0.85
N ALA A 156 11.64 0.37 -1.47
CA ALA A 156 12.62 1.20 -0.77
C ALA A 156 11.96 2.42 -0.12
N SER A 157 11.08 3.11 -0.85
CA SER A 157 10.30 4.25 -0.36
C SER A 157 9.43 3.86 0.84
N LEU A 158 8.76 2.70 0.79
CA LEU A 158 7.94 2.19 1.89
C LEU A 158 8.78 1.92 3.16
N ARG A 159 9.95 1.28 2.99
CA ARG A 159 10.87 1.04 4.12
C ARG A 159 11.30 2.34 4.80
N GLU A 160 11.64 3.36 4.01
CA GLU A 160 12.00 4.67 4.56
C GLU A 160 10.83 5.35 5.29
N ALA A 161 9.63 5.31 4.72
CA ALA A 161 8.43 5.86 5.33
C ALA A 161 8.16 5.19 6.68
N SER A 162 8.19 3.87 6.75
CA SER A 162 7.98 3.09 7.97
C SER A 162 9.03 3.38 9.04
N ILE A 163 10.30 3.57 8.67
CA ILE A 163 11.37 3.95 9.62
C ILE A 163 11.13 5.35 10.17
N ARG A 164 10.73 6.32 9.33
CA ARG A 164 10.44 7.70 9.75
C ARG A 164 9.25 7.74 10.71
N ALA A 165 8.19 7.02 10.41
CA ALA A 165 7.02 6.89 11.24
C ALA A 165 7.38 6.38 12.65
N ARG A 166 8.15 5.29 12.74
CA ARG A 166 8.64 4.73 14.02
C ARG A 166 9.50 5.72 14.82
N ARG A 167 10.39 6.48 14.15
CA ARG A 167 11.23 7.50 14.80
C ARG A 167 10.40 8.67 15.33
N GLY A 168 9.38 9.10 14.59
CA GLY A 168 8.47 10.18 14.98
C GLY A 168 7.71 9.84 16.26
N ARG A 169 7.24 8.62 16.42
CA ARG A 169 6.54 8.14 17.62
C ARG A 169 7.42 8.09 18.85
N ARG A 170 8.65 7.59 18.71
CA ARG A 170 9.60 7.58 19.86
C ARG A 170 9.83 8.96 20.46
N LYS A 171 9.78 10.02 19.63
CA LYS A 171 9.93 11.41 20.10
C LYS A 171 8.67 11.96 20.77
N ARG A 172 7.48 11.43 20.46
CA ARG A 172 6.18 11.91 20.99
C ARG A 172 5.73 11.19 22.26
N ARG A 173 6.37 10.09 22.62
CA ARG A 173 6.02 9.35 23.85
C ARG A 173 6.46 10.17 25.06
N PRO A 174 5.54 10.57 25.99
CA PRO A 174 5.93 11.20 27.23
C PRO A 174 6.81 10.24 28.02
N ALA A 175 7.82 10.78 28.68
CA ALA A 175 8.64 10.00 29.62
C ALA A 175 7.72 9.32 30.62
N ALA A 176 7.92 8.01 30.84
CA ALA A 176 7.19 7.30 31.88
C ALA A 176 7.36 8.04 33.21
N PRO A 177 6.29 8.24 34.00
CA PRO A 177 6.43 8.84 35.31
C PRO A 177 7.44 8.01 36.13
N PRO A 178 8.28 8.68 36.96
CA PRO A 178 9.20 7.96 37.81
C PRO A 178 8.40 6.99 38.66
N SER A 179 8.80 5.71 38.67
CA SER A 179 8.26 4.72 39.60
C SER A 179 8.55 5.23 41.00
N ASP A 180 7.51 5.70 41.69
CA ASP A 180 7.57 5.95 43.13
C ASP A 180 7.86 4.61 43.82
N SER A 181 9.14 4.41 44.09
CA SER A 181 9.62 3.37 44.99
C SER A 181 9.50 3.95 46.39
N ALA A 182 8.31 3.87 46.97
CA ALA A 182 8.10 4.23 48.35
C ALA A 182 8.31 2.98 49.21
N ALA A 183 9.29 3.14 50.06
CA ALA A 183 9.61 2.51 51.35
C ALA A 183 8.62 1.46 51.93
#